data_390bb119f9845671c0fd5764d5de7bd2
#
_entry.id   390bb119f9845671c0fd5764d5de7bd2
#
_cell.length_a   1.000
_cell.length_b   1.000
_cell.length_c   1.000
_cell.angle_alpha   90.00
_cell.angle_beta   90.00
_cell.angle_gamma   90.00
#
_symmetry.space_group_name_H-M   'P 1'
#
loop_
_entity.id
_entity.type
_entity.pdbx_description
1 polymer ?
#
loop_
_entity_poly.entity_id
_entity_poly.type
_entity_poly.pdbx_seq_one_letter_code
_entity_poly.pdbx_strand_id
1 'polypeptide(L)'
;MALYSLAMLASAAALLAPPTRQPHSTQLKAVWSNANAIKDYHNMLSGVVNERLDDGPGVVLGLKGDAFADAYAKLAPGTPDLRINFGDAPPETIKGSDEEGDLNEFPIYVICMSPDASSSLEYALDAIPEEKKEDLVFLQRGDMIEPTLKKRGLARERQTQAVLYYGLNEFGKIEDDRCSIGEDAMGQQKFAAESCVTGKWAGAVADRCRRAGFFCAEFFHRDWRRQMIEAVVFESTYNLVGAVHKHVPVSEVHEFFGGEVDDMLYEIQRGLRGHLAVTLLSGFEERMAAYAAAQKRSKTDNRLSSCSGSSPYRNAFFYAISTDALAREFPDPSPTHTEYWEFARENGLLAD
;
A
#
# COMPACT_ATOMS: atom_id res chain seq x y z
N MET A 1 29.00 -33.58 27.15
CA MET A 1 29.01 -32.40 26.28
C MET A 1 28.72 -32.69 24.78
N ALA A 2 28.82 -33.92 24.28
CA ALA A 2 28.61 -34.25 22.88
C ALA A 2 27.13 -34.42 22.43
N LEU A 3 26.21 -34.66 23.34
CA LEU A 3 24.80 -34.91 23.02
C LEU A 3 23.95 -33.65 22.81
N TYR A 4 24.37 -32.49 23.31
CA TYR A 4 23.67 -31.21 23.10
C TYR A 4 23.97 -30.58 21.72
N SER A 5 25.10 -30.89 21.11
CA SER A 5 25.45 -30.34 19.79
C SER A 5 24.68 -31.00 18.63
N LEU A 6 24.25 -32.27 18.77
CA LEU A 6 23.49 -32.95 17.71
C LEU A 6 22.03 -32.47 17.63
N ALA A 7 21.42 -32.09 18.74
CA ALA A 7 20.05 -31.62 18.78
C ALA A 7 19.89 -30.22 18.12
N MET A 8 20.92 -29.37 18.26
CA MET A 8 20.93 -28.03 17.62
C MET A 8 21.13 -28.09 16.11
N LEU A 9 21.94 -29.07 15.63
CA LEU A 9 22.12 -29.23 14.17
C LEU A 9 20.87 -29.83 13.47
N ALA A 10 20.11 -30.64 14.15
CA ALA A 10 18.84 -31.17 13.61
C ALA A 10 17.77 -30.07 13.49
N SER A 11 17.75 -29.10 14.42
CA SER A 11 16.82 -27.96 14.37
C SER A 11 17.15 -26.96 13.24
N ALA A 12 18.45 -26.75 12.96
CA ALA A 12 18.87 -25.86 11.88
C ALA A 12 18.64 -26.44 10.48
N ALA A 13 18.70 -27.77 10.33
CA ALA A 13 18.44 -28.42 9.05
C ALA A 13 16.93 -28.40 8.68
N ALA A 14 16.03 -28.37 9.66
CA ALA A 14 14.59 -28.26 9.42
C ALA A 14 14.18 -26.84 8.95
N LEU A 15 14.95 -25.82 9.29
CA LEU A 15 14.70 -24.44 8.87
C LEU A 15 15.17 -24.13 7.43
N LEU A 16 16.01 -24.99 6.85
CA LEU A 16 16.56 -24.82 5.50
C LEU A 16 15.89 -25.71 4.43
N ALA A 17 14.90 -26.52 4.80
CA ALA A 17 14.15 -27.31 3.82
C ALA A 17 13.24 -26.37 3.01
N PRO A 18 13.29 -26.42 1.67
CA PRO A 18 12.38 -25.63 0.85
C PRO A 18 10.93 -26.04 1.15
N PRO A 19 9.99 -25.08 1.21
CA PRO A 19 8.60 -25.38 1.48
C PRO A 19 8.07 -26.35 0.45
N THR A 20 7.51 -27.47 0.91
CA THR A 20 6.85 -28.45 0.04
C THR A 20 5.62 -27.81 -0.60
N ARG A 21 5.66 -27.61 -1.92
CA ARG A 21 4.49 -27.18 -2.69
C ARG A 21 3.41 -28.25 -2.60
N GLN A 22 2.28 -27.90 -2.00
CA GLN A 22 1.08 -28.72 -2.08
C GLN A 22 0.40 -28.53 -3.46
N PRO A 23 -0.21 -29.57 -4.04
CA PRO A 23 -0.90 -29.44 -5.31
C PRO A 23 -2.13 -28.53 -5.17
N HIS A 24 -2.36 -27.69 -6.16
CA HIS A 24 -3.51 -26.80 -6.25
C HIS A 24 -4.80 -27.61 -6.18
N SER A 25 -5.59 -27.40 -5.14
CA SER A 25 -6.98 -27.84 -5.10
C SER A 25 -7.89 -26.65 -5.44
N THR A 26 -8.70 -26.81 -6.45
CA THR A 26 -9.58 -25.79 -7.02
C THR A 26 -10.83 -25.51 -6.18
N GLN A 27 -10.86 -25.82 -4.90
CA GLN A 27 -12.04 -25.60 -4.07
C GLN A 27 -11.68 -25.24 -2.63
N LEU A 28 -11.54 -23.94 -2.34
CA LEU A 28 -11.75 -23.43 -0.99
C LEU A 28 -12.48 -22.12 -1.04
N LYS A 29 -13.78 -22.14 -0.76
CA LYS A 29 -14.55 -20.98 -0.33
C LYS A 29 -13.94 -20.51 1.00
N ALA A 30 -12.91 -19.71 0.96
CA ALA A 30 -12.28 -19.16 2.16
C ALA A 30 -13.16 -18.05 2.72
N VAL A 31 -14.10 -18.42 3.58
CA VAL A 31 -14.70 -17.45 4.47
C VAL A 31 -13.59 -16.96 5.41
N TRP A 32 -13.06 -15.79 5.14
CA TRP A 32 -12.08 -15.15 6.01
C TRP A 32 -12.75 -14.84 7.35
N SER A 33 -12.46 -15.66 8.34
CA SER A 33 -12.85 -15.45 9.73
C SER A 33 -11.57 -15.17 10.55
N ASN A 34 -11.73 -14.63 11.77
CA ASN A 34 -10.61 -14.53 12.70
C ASN A 34 -9.92 -15.89 12.91
N ALA A 35 -10.67 -17.00 12.83
CA ALA A 35 -10.13 -18.35 12.90
C ALA A 35 -9.23 -18.68 11.70
N ASN A 36 -9.57 -18.23 10.49
CA ASN A 36 -8.73 -18.41 9.31
C ASN A 36 -7.46 -17.58 9.39
N ALA A 37 -7.54 -16.31 9.84
CA ALA A 37 -6.36 -15.48 10.05
C ALA A 37 -5.39 -16.10 11.08
N ILE A 38 -5.90 -16.68 12.17
CA ILE A 38 -5.09 -17.41 13.15
C ILE A 38 -4.46 -18.65 12.53
N LYS A 39 -5.22 -19.40 11.73
CA LYS A 39 -4.72 -20.59 11.02
C LYS A 39 -3.61 -20.21 10.04
N ASP A 40 -3.80 -19.15 9.29
CA ASP A 40 -2.81 -18.63 8.34
C ASP A 40 -1.52 -18.17 9.05
N TYR A 41 -1.66 -17.53 10.21
CA TYR A 41 -0.54 -17.18 11.05
C TYR A 41 0.24 -18.43 11.53
N HIS A 42 -0.46 -19.47 11.98
CA HIS A 42 0.17 -20.73 12.38
C HIS A 42 0.84 -21.44 11.20
N ASN A 43 0.20 -21.44 10.04
CA ASN A 43 0.76 -22.01 8.82
C ASN A 43 2.06 -21.31 8.42
N MET A 44 2.09 -19.98 8.49
CA MET A 44 3.30 -19.22 8.22
C MET A 44 4.42 -19.53 9.21
N LEU A 45 4.12 -19.57 10.51
CA LEU A 45 5.11 -19.91 11.54
C LEU A 45 5.67 -21.33 11.38
N SER A 46 4.87 -22.25 10.84
CA SER A 46 5.29 -23.63 10.55
C SER A 46 5.94 -23.81 9.18
N GLY A 47 6.11 -22.73 8.40
CA GLY A 47 6.67 -22.78 7.04
C GLY A 47 5.73 -23.38 5.99
N VAL A 48 4.45 -23.59 6.33
CA VAL A 48 3.44 -24.01 5.37
C VAL A 48 3.00 -22.76 4.59
N VAL A 49 3.29 -22.76 3.29
CA VAL A 49 2.80 -21.70 2.39
C VAL A 49 1.29 -21.90 2.19
N ASN A 50 0.51 -20.85 2.44
CA ASN A 50 -0.93 -20.85 2.17
C ASN A 50 -1.20 -21.15 0.69
N GLU A 51 -2.32 -21.80 0.40
CA GLU A 51 -2.78 -21.93 -0.98
C GLU A 51 -2.87 -20.53 -1.59
N ARG A 52 -2.11 -20.32 -2.68
CA ARG A 52 -2.16 -19.09 -3.42
C ARG A 52 -3.32 -19.19 -4.39
N LEU A 53 -4.22 -18.22 -4.32
CA LEU A 53 -5.22 -18.05 -5.36
C LEU A 53 -4.48 -17.69 -6.66
N ASP A 54 -4.88 -18.31 -7.76
CA ASP A 54 -4.38 -17.91 -9.08
C ASP A 54 -4.94 -16.54 -9.41
N ASP A 55 -4.06 -15.62 -9.82
CA ASP A 55 -4.51 -14.29 -10.24
C ASP A 55 -5.16 -14.30 -11.63
N GLY A 56 -5.05 -15.40 -12.41
CA GLY A 56 -5.67 -15.58 -13.73
C GLY A 56 -5.67 -14.32 -14.61
N PRO A 57 -6.45 -14.23 -15.66
CA PRO A 57 -6.82 -12.94 -16.20
C PRO A 57 -7.79 -12.26 -15.23
N GLY A 58 -7.32 -11.22 -14.55
CA GLY A 58 -8.10 -10.38 -13.63
C GLY A 58 -8.74 -9.19 -14.35
N VAL A 59 -9.25 -8.26 -13.55
CA VAL A 59 -9.82 -6.99 -14.02
C VAL A 59 -9.01 -5.85 -13.44
N VAL A 60 -8.69 -4.83 -14.24
CA VAL A 60 -8.00 -3.62 -13.79
C VAL A 60 -8.91 -2.40 -14.00
N LEU A 61 -9.33 -1.81 -12.89
CA LEU A 61 -10.13 -0.58 -12.85
C LEU A 61 -9.20 0.62 -12.67
N GLY A 62 -9.39 1.66 -13.45
CA GLY A 62 -8.60 2.90 -13.35
C GLY A 62 -9.21 4.02 -14.18
N LEU A 63 -8.68 5.23 -14.03
CA LEU A 63 -9.10 6.38 -14.82
C LEU A 63 -8.88 6.14 -16.32
N LYS A 64 -9.70 6.76 -17.15
CA LYS A 64 -9.50 6.74 -18.59
C LYS A 64 -8.18 7.43 -18.95
N GLY A 65 -7.32 6.70 -19.68
CA GLY A 65 -5.99 7.20 -20.04
C GLY A 65 -4.95 7.13 -18.93
N ASP A 66 -5.23 6.41 -17.82
CA ASP A 66 -4.25 6.14 -16.79
C ASP A 66 -3.20 5.14 -17.32
N ALA A 67 -2.03 5.68 -17.63
CA ALA A 67 -0.91 4.91 -18.18
C ALA A 67 -0.40 3.83 -17.21
N PHE A 68 -0.50 4.07 -15.90
CA PHE A 68 -0.12 3.05 -14.91
C PHE A 68 -1.12 1.88 -14.93
N ALA A 69 -2.42 2.16 -14.96
CA ALA A 69 -3.44 1.13 -15.06
C ALA A 69 -3.29 0.28 -16.34
N ASP A 70 -3.00 0.94 -17.47
CA ASP A 70 -2.78 0.27 -18.76
C ASP A 70 -1.50 -0.60 -18.75
N ALA A 71 -0.45 -0.14 -18.08
CA ALA A 71 0.79 -0.89 -17.91
C ALA A 71 0.61 -2.06 -16.93
N TYR A 72 -0.12 -1.84 -15.82
CA TYR A 72 -0.38 -2.87 -14.82
C TYR A 72 -1.23 -4.02 -15.37
N ALA A 73 -2.23 -3.72 -16.21
CA ALA A 73 -3.02 -4.76 -16.87
C ALA A 73 -2.20 -5.70 -17.78
N LYS A 74 -1.01 -5.28 -18.17
CA LYS A 74 -0.07 -6.04 -19.00
C LYS A 74 1.16 -6.55 -18.22
N LEU A 75 1.18 -6.33 -16.89
CA LEU A 75 2.36 -6.58 -16.07
C LEU A 75 2.70 -8.07 -16.00
N ALA A 76 1.71 -8.92 -15.81
CA ALA A 76 1.93 -10.37 -15.74
C ALA A 76 2.12 -10.96 -17.15
N PRO A 77 3.08 -11.89 -17.33
CA PRO A 77 3.20 -12.62 -18.58
C PRO A 77 1.95 -13.49 -18.83
N GLY A 78 1.45 -13.50 -20.05
CA GLY A 78 0.31 -14.31 -20.45
C GLY A 78 -0.84 -13.49 -21.00
N THR A 79 -2.09 -13.90 -20.75
CA THR A 79 -3.27 -13.15 -21.18
C THR A 79 -3.39 -11.87 -20.36
N PRO A 80 -3.47 -10.69 -21.01
CA PRO A 80 -3.63 -9.43 -20.28
C PRO A 80 -4.98 -9.40 -19.57
N ASP A 81 -5.03 -8.66 -18.46
CA ASP A 81 -6.26 -8.42 -17.74
C ASP A 81 -7.24 -7.58 -18.54
N LEU A 82 -8.52 -7.69 -18.20
CA LEU A 82 -9.56 -6.83 -18.73
C LEU A 82 -9.41 -5.42 -18.13
N ARG A 83 -9.11 -4.45 -18.97
CA ARG A 83 -9.01 -3.03 -18.58
C ARG A 83 -10.37 -2.36 -18.67
N ILE A 84 -10.82 -1.76 -17.56
CA ILE A 84 -12.09 -1.03 -17.45
C ILE A 84 -11.81 0.38 -16.93
N ASN A 85 -12.41 1.39 -17.55
CA ASN A 85 -12.30 2.76 -17.03
C ASN A 85 -13.39 3.03 -16.00
N PHE A 86 -13.08 3.89 -15.03
CA PHE A 86 -14.12 4.41 -14.14
C PHE A 86 -15.21 5.13 -14.95
N GLY A 87 -16.46 4.88 -14.58
CA GLY A 87 -17.62 5.39 -15.28
C GLY A 87 -18.14 4.51 -16.42
N ASP A 88 -17.36 3.54 -16.90
CA ASP A 88 -17.86 2.52 -17.81
C ASP A 88 -18.74 1.51 -17.07
N ALA A 89 -19.78 1.00 -17.72
CA ALA A 89 -20.60 -0.04 -17.13
C ALA A 89 -19.74 -1.30 -16.85
N PRO A 90 -19.83 -1.91 -15.65
CA PRO A 90 -19.13 -3.15 -15.37
C PRO A 90 -19.58 -4.23 -16.37
N PRO A 91 -18.65 -4.95 -17.02
CA PRO A 91 -19.00 -6.02 -17.91
C PRO A 91 -19.65 -7.18 -17.14
N GLU A 92 -20.40 -8.02 -17.85
CA GLU A 92 -21.07 -9.17 -17.25
C GLU A 92 -20.11 -10.13 -16.53
N THR A 93 -18.84 -10.17 -16.94
CA THR A 93 -17.77 -10.94 -16.30
C THR A 93 -17.50 -10.56 -14.84
N ILE A 94 -17.95 -9.37 -14.39
CA ILE A 94 -17.84 -8.96 -12.97
C ILE A 94 -19.12 -9.34 -12.18
N LYS A 95 -19.96 -10.23 -12.69
CA LYS A 95 -21.08 -10.75 -11.90
C LYS A 95 -20.57 -11.59 -10.72
N GLY A 96 -21.27 -11.51 -9.60
CA GLY A 96 -20.90 -12.21 -8.37
C GLY A 96 -20.94 -13.72 -8.46
N SER A 97 -21.74 -14.29 -9.38
CA SER A 97 -21.87 -15.73 -9.59
C SER A 97 -22.05 -16.07 -11.06
N ASP A 98 -21.68 -17.28 -11.45
CA ASP A 98 -21.99 -17.85 -12.78
C ASP A 98 -23.45 -18.32 -12.88
N GLU A 99 -23.80 -18.91 -14.04
CA GLU A 99 -25.15 -19.45 -14.30
C GLU A 99 -25.53 -20.62 -13.37
N GLU A 100 -24.54 -21.32 -12.79
CA GLU A 100 -24.73 -22.45 -11.86
C GLU A 100 -24.80 -21.94 -10.40
N GLY A 101 -24.61 -20.65 -10.15
CA GLY A 101 -24.63 -20.03 -8.83
C GLY A 101 -23.31 -20.12 -8.07
N ASP A 102 -22.23 -20.58 -8.71
CA ASP A 102 -20.91 -20.60 -8.13
C ASP A 102 -20.27 -19.21 -8.21
N LEU A 103 -19.56 -18.82 -7.15
CA LEU A 103 -18.86 -17.54 -7.11
C LEU A 103 -17.66 -17.56 -8.06
N ASN A 104 -17.64 -16.59 -8.98
CA ASN A 104 -16.47 -16.35 -9.83
C ASN A 104 -15.38 -15.63 -9.01
N GLU A 105 -14.34 -16.36 -8.63
CA GLU A 105 -13.22 -15.80 -7.87
C GLU A 105 -12.10 -15.34 -8.82
N PHE A 106 -11.88 -14.05 -8.90
CA PHE A 106 -10.74 -13.44 -9.60
C PHE A 106 -10.46 -12.05 -9.00
N PRO A 107 -9.21 -11.59 -9.02
CA PRO A 107 -8.87 -10.28 -8.45
C PRO A 107 -9.39 -9.14 -9.33
N ILE A 108 -9.93 -8.12 -8.67
CA ILE A 108 -10.35 -6.86 -9.29
C ILE A 108 -9.43 -5.76 -8.77
N TYR A 109 -8.41 -5.43 -9.55
CA TYR A 109 -7.41 -4.42 -9.20
C TYR A 109 -7.98 -3.01 -9.36
N VAL A 110 -7.98 -2.24 -8.29
CA VAL A 110 -8.41 -0.83 -8.27
C VAL A 110 -7.17 0.04 -8.15
N ILE A 111 -6.89 0.82 -9.18
CA ILE A 111 -5.73 1.72 -9.19
C ILE A 111 -6.07 2.99 -8.42
N CYS A 112 -5.57 3.10 -7.21
CA CYS A 112 -5.74 4.26 -6.31
C CYS A 112 -4.47 5.13 -6.24
N MET A 113 -3.59 5.06 -7.25
CA MET A 113 -2.29 5.75 -7.26
C MET A 113 -2.32 7.09 -7.99
N SER A 114 -3.45 7.47 -8.57
CA SER A 114 -3.63 8.75 -9.25
C SER A 114 -4.10 9.85 -8.28
N PRO A 115 -4.01 11.13 -8.66
CA PRO A 115 -4.52 12.25 -7.87
C PRO A 115 -6.01 12.11 -7.48
N ASP A 116 -6.80 11.42 -8.30
CA ASP A 116 -8.22 11.18 -8.09
C ASP A 116 -8.51 9.82 -7.44
N ALA A 117 -7.66 9.38 -6.51
CA ALA A 117 -7.82 8.11 -5.82
C ALA A 117 -9.21 7.94 -5.17
N SER A 118 -9.82 9.05 -4.72
CA SER A 118 -11.17 9.04 -4.12
C SER A 118 -12.25 8.64 -5.12
N SER A 119 -12.24 9.20 -6.33
CA SER A 119 -13.24 8.86 -7.35
C SER A 119 -13.08 7.42 -7.83
N SER A 120 -11.85 6.93 -7.89
CA SER A 120 -11.54 5.54 -8.20
C SER A 120 -12.14 4.59 -7.18
N LEU A 121 -11.88 4.88 -5.90
CA LEU A 121 -12.37 4.07 -4.79
C LEU A 121 -13.89 4.06 -4.70
N GLU A 122 -14.53 5.23 -4.76
CA GLU A 122 -15.99 5.34 -4.71
C GLU A 122 -16.65 4.60 -5.87
N TYR A 123 -16.12 4.74 -7.11
CA TYR A 123 -16.62 3.97 -8.25
C TYR A 123 -16.54 2.46 -7.99
N ALA A 124 -15.40 1.95 -7.54
CA ALA A 124 -15.24 0.53 -7.28
C ALA A 124 -16.20 0.02 -6.20
N LEU A 125 -16.40 0.82 -5.15
CA LEU A 125 -17.29 0.45 -4.05
C LEU A 125 -18.78 0.50 -4.44
N ASP A 126 -19.17 1.37 -5.37
CA ASP A 126 -20.57 1.53 -5.80
C ASP A 126 -20.93 0.65 -7.00
N ALA A 127 -19.99 0.41 -7.93
CA ALA A 127 -20.25 -0.30 -9.17
C ALA A 127 -20.08 -1.81 -9.09
N ILE A 128 -19.29 -2.31 -8.14
CA ILE A 128 -19.01 -3.74 -8.02
C ILE A 128 -20.05 -4.41 -7.11
N PRO A 129 -20.62 -5.57 -7.52
CA PRO A 129 -21.56 -6.33 -6.71
C PRO A 129 -21.01 -6.65 -5.31
N GLU A 130 -21.90 -6.72 -4.31
CA GLU A 130 -21.51 -6.90 -2.90
C GLU A 130 -20.69 -8.17 -2.68
N GLU A 131 -21.08 -9.27 -3.32
CA GLU A 131 -20.43 -10.58 -3.27
C GLU A 131 -19.02 -10.57 -3.89
N LYS A 132 -18.72 -9.59 -4.74
CA LYS A 132 -17.40 -9.42 -5.38
C LYS A 132 -16.51 -8.41 -4.66
N LYS A 133 -17.01 -7.70 -3.66
CA LYS A 133 -16.20 -6.69 -2.94
C LYS A 133 -15.01 -7.29 -2.20
N GLU A 134 -15.07 -8.56 -1.81
CA GLU A 134 -13.93 -9.26 -1.21
C GLU A 134 -12.80 -9.54 -2.21
N ASP A 135 -13.10 -9.48 -3.52
CA ASP A 135 -12.12 -9.67 -4.59
C ASP A 135 -11.46 -8.35 -5.06
N LEU A 136 -11.89 -7.21 -4.49
CA LEU A 136 -11.24 -5.93 -4.76
C LEU A 136 -9.82 -5.91 -4.18
N VAL A 137 -8.87 -5.49 -4.99
CA VAL A 137 -7.46 -5.34 -4.67
C VAL A 137 -7.08 -3.87 -4.84
N PHE A 138 -6.94 -3.15 -3.74
CA PHE A 138 -6.61 -1.72 -3.78
C PHE A 138 -5.11 -1.52 -3.90
N LEU A 139 -4.68 -0.97 -5.05
CA LEU A 139 -3.29 -0.62 -5.31
C LEU A 139 -3.08 0.86 -5.00
N GLN A 140 -2.30 1.15 -3.97
CA GLN A 140 -2.10 2.51 -3.45
C GLN A 140 -0.62 2.83 -3.26
N ARG A 141 -0.33 4.13 -3.15
CA ARG A 141 0.99 4.63 -2.85
C ARG A 141 0.90 5.81 -1.88
N GLY A 142 0.74 5.51 -0.59
CA GLY A 142 0.64 6.53 0.44
C GLY A 142 -0.72 7.22 0.55
N ASP A 143 -1.80 6.51 0.21
CA ASP A 143 -3.17 6.96 0.42
C ASP A 143 -3.81 6.25 1.61
N MET A 144 -4.50 7.01 2.47
CA MET A 144 -5.17 6.47 3.66
C MET A 144 -6.62 6.11 3.34
N ILE A 145 -6.84 4.99 2.65
CA ILE A 145 -8.18 4.53 2.26
C ILE A 145 -8.94 3.77 3.37
N GLU A 146 -8.26 3.36 4.42
CA GLU A 146 -8.84 2.60 5.54
C GLU A 146 -10.12 3.21 6.13
N PRO A 147 -10.21 4.55 6.38
CA PRO A 147 -11.42 5.16 6.90
C PRO A 147 -12.62 5.00 5.97
N THR A 148 -12.42 5.11 4.67
CA THR A 148 -13.47 4.93 3.66
C THR A 148 -13.95 3.48 3.62
N LEU A 149 -13.04 2.51 3.61
CA LEU A 149 -13.39 1.10 3.67
C LEU A 149 -14.20 0.78 4.93
N LYS A 150 -13.79 1.31 6.09
CA LYS A 150 -14.52 1.14 7.35
C LYS A 150 -15.90 1.76 7.30
N LYS A 151 -16.04 2.97 6.74
CA LYS A 151 -17.34 3.66 6.58
C LYS A 151 -18.30 2.87 5.69
N ARG A 152 -17.78 2.15 4.70
CA ARG A 152 -18.54 1.29 3.79
C ARG A 152 -18.79 -0.13 4.37
N GLY A 153 -18.43 -0.39 5.63
CA GLY A 153 -18.64 -1.68 6.29
C GLY A 153 -17.70 -2.80 5.86
N LEU A 154 -16.65 -2.49 5.10
CA LEU A 154 -15.65 -3.47 4.68
C LEU A 154 -14.67 -3.74 5.83
N ALA A 155 -14.44 -5.00 6.14
CA ALA A 155 -13.49 -5.41 7.17
C ALA A 155 -12.06 -5.27 6.64
N ARG A 156 -11.18 -4.58 7.38
CA ARG A 156 -9.81 -4.29 6.96
C ARG A 156 -9.00 -5.52 6.59
N GLU A 157 -9.11 -6.56 7.42
CA GLU A 157 -8.34 -7.80 7.26
C GLU A 157 -8.80 -8.64 6.05
N ARG A 158 -10.00 -8.41 5.56
CA ARG A 158 -10.58 -9.14 4.41
C ARG A 158 -10.21 -8.52 3.08
N GLN A 159 -10.03 -7.20 3.03
CA GLN A 159 -9.73 -6.51 1.80
C GLN A 159 -8.26 -6.65 1.44
N THR A 160 -7.99 -7.01 0.20
CA THR A 160 -6.63 -6.99 -0.30
C THR A 160 -6.20 -5.56 -0.58
N GLN A 161 -5.09 -5.17 0.02
CA GLN A 161 -4.50 -3.86 -0.16
C GLN A 161 -3.00 -4.01 -0.40
N ALA A 162 -2.49 -3.29 -1.38
CA ALA A 162 -1.06 -3.26 -1.69
C ALA A 162 -0.54 -1.83 -1.69
N VAL A 163 0.61 -1.63 -1.08
CA VAL A 163 1.43 -0.42 -1.27
C VAL A 163 2.48 -0.75 -2.31
N LEU A 164 2.42 -0.06 -3.45
CA LEU A 164 3.32 -0.29 -4.56
C LEU A 164 4.25 0.91 -4.76
N TYR A 165 5.54 0.68 -4.59
CA TYR A 165 6.58 1.63 -4.94
C TYR A 165 7.05 1.39 -6.37
N TYR A 166 6.10 1.46 -7.31
CA TYR A 166 6.35 1.31 -8.73
C TYR A 166 6.07 2.62 -9.45
N GLY A 167 6.92 2.98 -10.37
CA GLY A 167 6.77 4.13 -11.24
C GLY A 167 6.61 3.73 -12.71
N LEU A 168 6.39 4.70 -13.57
CA LEU A 168 6.50 4.51 -15.02
C LEU A 168 7.78 5.16 -15.53
N ASN A 169 8.53 4.44 -16.33
CA ASN A 169 9.67 5.01 -17.05
C ASN A 169 9.20 5.83 -18.27
N GLU A 170 10.15 6.43 -18.97
CA GLU A 170 9.91 7.24 -20.17
C GLU A 170 9.20 6.48 -21.32
N PHE A 171 9.28 5.14 -21.29
CA PHE A 171 8.62 4.26 -22.27
C PHE A 171 7.25 3.76 -21.81
N GLY A 172 6.73 4.25 -20.67
CA GLY A 172 5.44 3.83 -20.11
C GLY A 172 5.45 2.41 -19.53
N LYS A 173 6.63 1.86 -19.19
CA LYS A 173 6.77 0.56 -18.52
C LYS A 173 6.90 0.76 -17.03
N ILE A 174 6.32 -0.16 -16.26
CA ILE A 174 6.47 -0.17 -14.80
C ILE A 174 7.92 -0.48 -14.43
N GLU A 175 8.46 0.28 -13.48
CA GLU A 175 9.74 0.06 -12.84
C GLU A 175 9.56 0.00 -11.33
N ASP A 176 10.41 -0.80 -10.66
CA ASP A 176 10.47 -0.88 -9.21
C ASP A 176 11.30 0.30 -8.68
N ASP A 177 10.70 1.13 -7.84
CA ASP A 177 11.34 2.30 -7.22
C ASP A 177 12.11 1.94 -5.93
N ARG A 178 12.17 0.67 -5.56
CA ARG A 178 12.90 0.20 -4.38
C ARG A 178 14.38 0.57 -4.47
N CYS A 179 14.93 1.13 -3.40
CA CYS A 179 16.34 1.52 -3.35
C CYS A 179 17.08 0.84 -2.18
N SER A 180 18.35 0.51 -2.44
CA SER A 180 19.25 -0.04 -1.42
C SER A 180 19.71 1.04 -0.47
N ILE A 181 19.70 0.73 0.84
CA ILE A 181 20.16 1.62 1.92
C ILE A 181 21.33 1.02 2.73
N GLY A 182 22.04 0.06 2.15
CA GLY A 182 23.19 -0.61 2.79
C GLY A 182 22.85 -2.00 3.29
N GLU A 183 23.64 -2.49 4.24
CA GLU A 183 23.50 -3.82 4.81
C GLU A 183 23.17 -3.73 6.31
N ASP A 184 22.49 -4.75 6.83
CA ASP A 184 22.28 -4.90 8.25
C ASP A 184 23.53 -5.50 8.95
N ALA A 185 23.43 -5.65 10.29
CA ALA A 185 24.53 -6.23 11.09
C ALA A 185 24.86 -7.70 10.74
N MET A 186 23.99 -8.36 9.98
CA MET A 186 24.20 -9.73 9.49
C MET A 186 24.64 -9.79 8.02
N GLY A 187 24.92 -8.63 7.41
CA GLY A 187 25.32 -8.53 6.00
C GLY A 187 24.16 -8.71 5.01
N GLN A 188 22.91 -8.60 5.48
CA GLN A 188 21.74 -8.65 4.60
C GLN A 188 21.44 -7.26 4.03
N GLN A 189 21.20 -7.20 2.73
CA GLN A 189 20.86 -5.96 2.05
C GLN A 189 19.55 -5.40 2.60
N LYS A 190 19.60 -4.14 3.05
CA LYS A 190 18.44 -3.36 3.47
C LYS A 190 17.92 -2.53 2.30
N PHE A 191 16.62 -2.35 2.26
CA PHE A 191 15.96 -1.55 1.25
C PHE A 191 15.00 -0.53 1.85
N ALA A 192 14.79 0.56 1.14
CA ALA A 192 13.68 1.47 1.33
C ALA A 192 12.67 1.30 0.18
N ALA A 193 11.45 1.76 0.40
CA ALA A 193 10.36 1.69 -0.59
C ALA A 193 10.07 0.25 -1.06
N GLU A 194 9.94 -0.66 -0.11
CA GLU A 194 9.58 -2.04 -0.41
C GLU A 194 8.07 -2.19 -0.59
N SER A 195 7.67 -2.57 -1.81
CA SER A 195 6.28 -2.88 -2.10
C SER A 195 5.78 -4.06 -1.28
N CYS A 196 4.56 -3.96 -0.78
CA CYS A 196 3.98 -4.98 0.09
C CYS A 196 2.46 -5.08 -0.06
N VAL A 197 1.92 -6.24 0.29
CA VAL A 197 0.51 -6.57 0.13
C VAL A 197 -0.01 -7.37 1.31
N THR A 198 -1.30 -7.23 1.60
CA THR A 198 -2.07 -8.01 2.60
C THR A 198 -3.44 -8.39 2.04
N GLY A 199 -4.12 -9.35 2.65
CA GLY A 199 -5.50 -9.72 2.35
C GLY A 199 -5.65 -11.00 1.53
N LYS A 200 -6.87 -11.24 1.04
CA LYS A 200 -7.26 -12.48 0.34
C LYS A 200 -6.34 -12.81 -0.85
N TRP A 201 -6.06 -11.82 -1.69
CA TRP A 201 -5.28 -11.95 -2.93
C TRP A 201 -3.79 -11.62 -2.78
N ALA A 202 -3.28 -11.55 -1.53
CA ALA A 202 -1.89 -11.16 -1.29
C ALA A 202 -0.88 -12.02 -2.04
N GLY A 203 -1.04 -13.35 -1.97
CA GLY A 203 -0.16 -14.29 -2.66
C GLY A 203 -0.20 -14.15 -4.18
N ALA A 204 -1.39 -13.92 -4.77
CA ALA A 204 -1.55 -13.70 -6.20
C ALA A 204 -0.86 -12.41 -6.67
N VAL A 205 -1.04 -11.31 -5.92
CA VAL A 205 -0.38 -10.02 -6.21
C VAL A 205 1.14 -10.15 -6.14
N ALA A 206 1.66 -10.75 -5.04
CA ALA A 206 3.10 -10.94 -4.88
C ALA A 206 3.69 -11.84 -5.97
N ASP A 207 2.97 -12.89 -6.39
CA ASP A 207 3.38 -13.77 -7.48
C ASP A 207 3.40 -13.05 -8.84
N ARG A 208 2.38 -12.23 -9.10
CA ARG A 208 2.32 -11.38 -10.29
C ARG A 208 3.53 -10.46 -10.38
N CYS A 209 3.84 -9.74 -9.30
CA CYS A 209 5.00 -8.85 -9.23
C CYS A 209 6.31 -9.64 -9.47
N ARG A 210 6.48 -10.78 -8.81
CA ARG A 210 7.66 -11.63 -8.97
C ARG A 210 7.83 -12.14 -10.41
N ARG A 211 6.76 -12.54 -11.07
CA ARG A 211 6.80 -12.96 -12.50
C ARG A 211 7.18 -11.83 -13.43
N ALA A 212 6.87 -10.59 -13.04
CA ALA A 212 7.31 -9.38 -13.76
C ALA A 212 8.73 -8.94 -13.40
N GLY A 213 9.40 -9.60 -12.45
CA GLY A 213 10.74 -9.26 -12.00
C GLY A 213 10.79 -8.21 -10.89
N PHE A 214 9.65 -7.92 -10.23
CA PHE A 214 9.53 -6.92 -9.18
C PHE A 214 9.39 -7.56 -7.79
N PHE A 215 9.76 -6.80 -6.77
CA PHE A 215 9.60 -7.19 -5.38
C PHE A 215 8.23 -6.76 -4.84
N CYS A 216 7.53 -7.69 -4.16
CA CYS A 216 6.37 -7.39 -3.35
C CYS A 216 6.30 -8.39 -2.19
N ALA A 217 6.39 -7.91 -0.96
CA ALA A 217 6.32 -8.75 0.24
C ALA A 217 4.88 -9.02 0.64
N GLU A 218 4.60 -10.24 1.07
CA GLU A 218 3.32 -10.61 1.68
C GLU A 218 3.41 -10.37 3.18
N PHE A 219 2.55 -9.51 3.73
CA PHE A 219 2.53 -9.19 5.16
C PHE A 219 1.18 -9.49 5.78
N PHE A 220 1.18 -9.78 7.09
CA PHE A 220 -0.05 -9.66 7.86
C PHE A 220 -0.51 -8.21 7.91
N HIS A 221 -1.81 -8.01 8.04
CA HIS A 221 -2.42 -6.70 8.06
C HIS A 221 -1.73 -5.73 9.04
N ARG A 222 -1.30 -6.19 10.22
CA ARG A 222 -0.60 -5.36 11.20
C ARG A 222 0.72 -4.79 10.68
N ASP A 223 1.54 -5.63 10.05
CA ASP A 223 2.87 -5.22 9.58
C ASP A 223 2.76 -4.48 8.26
N TRP A 224 1.85 -4.92 7.37
CA TRP A 224 1.48 -4.19 6.17
C TRP A 224 0.99 -2.77 6.51
N ARG A 225 0.15 -2.62 7.54
CA ARG A 225 -0.40 -1.32 7.95
C ARG A 225 0.70 -0.34 8.37
N ARG A 226 1.77 -0.81 8.99
CA ARG A 226 2.94 0.03 9.32
C ARG A 226 3.65 0.55 8.08
N GLN A 227 3.84 -0.31 7.07
CA GLN A 227 4.42 0.07 5.79
C GLN A 227 3.52 1.05 5.03
N MET A 228 2.22 0.80 5.02
CA MET A 228 1.24 1.70 4.41
C MET A 228 1.26 3.09 5.07
N ILE A 229 1.28 3.15 6.39
CA ILE A 229 1.34 4.42 7.11
C ILE A 229 2.69 5.11 6.88
N GLU A 230 3.80 4.36 6.81
CA GLU A 230 5.10 4.92 6.44
C GLU A 230 5.05 5.59 5.06
N ALA A 231 4.41 4.95 4.08
CA ALA A 231 4.21 5.55 2.75
C ALA A 231 3.33 6.82 2.81
N VAL A 232 2.24 6.80 3.58
CA VAL A 232 1.37 7.98 3.78
C VAL A 232 2.14 9.15 4.41
N VAL A 233 2.94 8.86 5.43
CA VAL A 233 3.76 9.87 6.12
C VAL A 233 4.80 10.45 5.16
N PHE A 234 5.50 9.61 4.40
CA PHE A 234 6.45 10.05 3.39
C PHE A 234 5.80 10.99 2.36
N GLU A 235 4.74 10.55 1.71
CA GLU A 235 4.05 11.33 0.68
C GLU A 235 3.49 12.65 1.25
N SER A 236 3.05 12.65 2.51
CA SER A 236 2.53 13.86 3.15
C SER A 236 3.64 14.83 3.53
N THR A 237 4.68 14.36 4.22
CA THR A 237 5.74 15.24 4.77
C THR A 237 6.59 15.81 3.65
N TYR A 238 7.20 14.97 2.82
CA TYR A 238 8.15 15.44 1.81
C TYR A 238 7.49 16.30 0.73
N ASN A 239 6.28 15.96 0.30
CA ASN A 239 5.58 16.79 -0.67
C ASN A 239 5.14 18.14 -0.09
N LEU A 240 4.70 18.17 1.18
CA LEU A 240 4.26 19.41 1.83
C LEU A 240 5.43 20.34 2.06
N VAL A 241 6.54 19.87 2.65
CA VAL A 241 7.76 20.67 2.86
C VAL A 241 8.28 21.18 1.52
N GLY A 242 8.40 20.30 0.52
CA GLY A 242 8.87 20.73 -0.80
C GLY A 242 7.96 21.77 -1.46
N ALA A 243 6.64 21.68 -1.33
CA ALA A 243 5.69 22.63 -1.88
C ALA A 243 5.83 24.02 -1.24
N VAL A 244 5.92 24.07 0.09
CA VAL A 244 6.10 25.32 0.86
C VAL A 244 7.42 26.02 0.47
N HIS A 245 8.45 25.25 0.15
CA HIS A 245 9.75 25.76 -0.31
C HIS A 245 9.84 25.85 -1.85
N LYS A 246 8.79 26.38 -2.50
CA LYS A 246 8.76 26.66 -3.94
C LYS A 246 8.92 25.44 -4.85
N HIS A 247 8.34 24.33 -4.43
CA HIS A 247 8.36 23.06 -5.16
C HIS A 247 9.78 22.51 -5.41
N VAL A 248 10.60 22.51 -4.36
CA VAL A 248 11.90 21.87 -4.39
C VAL A 248 11.72 20.38 -4.75
N PRO A 249 12.57 19.78 -5.60
CA PRO A 249 12.52 18.36 -5.90
C PRO A 249 12.55 17.50 -4.65
N VAL A 250 11.73 16.44 -4.62
CA VAL A 250 11.66 15.52 -3.46
C VAL A 250 13.05 15.00 -3.08
N SER A 251 13.92 14.74 -4.07
CA SER A 251 15.29 14.31 -3.86
C SER A 251 16.19 15.32 -3.10
N GLU A 252 15.79 16.57 -3.08
CA GLU A 252 16.56 17.67 -2.46
C GLU A 252 15.92 18.14 -1.13
N VAL A 253 14.66 17.75 -0.86
CA VAL A 253 13.93 18.21 0.33
C VAL A 253 14.68 17.89 1.62
N HIS A 254 15.16 16.67 1.78
CA HIS A 254 15.88 16.29 3.01
C HIS A 254 17.25 16.97 3.13
N GLU A 255 17.93 17.18 2.01
CA GLU A 255 19.24 17.85 1.99
C GLU A 255 19.14 19.31 2.44
N PHE A 256 18.12 20.05 1.98
CA PHE A 256 17.99 21.48 2.27
C PHE A 256 17.10 21.78 3.47
N PHE A 257 16.13 20.94 3.77
CA PHE A 257 15.10 21.17 4.79
C PHE A 257 14.95 19.98 5.76
N GLY A 258 16.04 19.21 5.95
CA GLY A 258 16.01 18.00 6.78
C GLY A 258 15.52 18.23 8.20
N GLY A 259 15.89 19.36 8.83
CA GLY A 259 15.42 19.69 10.17
C GLY A 259 13.90 19.88 10.24
N GLU A 260 13.29 20.52 9.25
CA GLU A 260 11.83 20.70 9.17
C GLU A 260 11.11 19.37 8.91
N VAL A 261 11.71 18.53 8.06
CA VAL A 261 11.21 17.16 7.81
C VAL A 261 11.24 16.34 9.08
N ASP A 262 12.35 16.36 9.82
CA ASP A 262 12.52 15.57 11.05
C ASP A 262 11.56 16.03 12.16
N ASP A 263 11.36 17.33 12.33
CA ASP A 263 10.40 17.89 13.28
C ASP A 263 8.96 17.44 12.93
N MET A 264 8.58 17.56 11.67
CA MET A 264 7.26 17.14 11.20
C MET A 264 7.05 15.61 11.33
N LEU A 265 8.05 14.80 10.99
CA LEU A 265 8.02 13.34 11.17
C LEU A 265 7.85 12.95 12.64
N TYR A 266 8.56 13.61 13.54
CA TYR A 266 8.44 13.38 14.97
C TYR A 266 7.02 13.66 15.50
N GLU A 267 6.45 14.80 15.10
CA GLU A 267 5.09 15.18 15.49
C GLU A 267 4.04 14.21 14.96
N ILE A 268 4.09 13.92 13.65
CA ILE A 268 3.16 13.00 13.00
C ILE A 268 3.23 11.60 13.64
N GLN A 269 4.43 11.08 13.88
CA GLN A 269 4.61 9.77 14.53
C GLN A 269 3.97 9.75 15.93
N ARG A 270 4.13 10.83 16.70
CA ARG A 270 3.51 10.97 18.02
C ARG A 270 1.99 11.00 17.92
N GLY A 271 1.45 11.78 16.97
CA GLY A 271 0.01 11.86 16.68
C GLY A 271 -0.58 10.52 16.25
N LEU A 272 0.11 9.80 15.35
CA LEU A 272 -0.30 8.46 14.90
C LEU A 272 -0.38 7.44 16.04
N ARG A 273 0.60 7.47 16.95
CA ARG A 273 0.59 6.60 18.13
C ARG A 273 -0.63 6.85 19.01
N GLY A 274 -0.97 8.11 19.24
CA GLY A 274 -2.13 8.50 20.03
C GLY A 274 -3.47 8.20 19.35
N HIS A 275 -3.56 8.44 18.04
CA HIS A 275 -4.82 8.36 17.29
C HIS A 275 -5.10 6.98 16.69
N LEU A 276 -4.10 6.35 16.11
CA LEU A 276 -4.23 5.07 15.40
C LEU A 276 -3.64 3.87 16.15
N ALA A 277 -3.00 4.08 17.30
CA ALA A 277 -2.25 3.06 18.04
C ALA A 277 -1.19 2.36 17.16
N VAL A 278 -0.58 3.10 16.22
CA VAL A 278 0.46 2.62 15.32
C VAL A 278 1.78 3.28 15.66
N THR A 279 2.84 2.48 15.66
CA THR A 279 4.23 2.95 15.75
C THR A 279 4.94 2.51 14.48
N LEU A 280 5.58 3.45 13.79
CA LEU A 280 6.41 3.16 12.63
C LEU A 280 7.59 2.24 13.01
N LEU A 281 8.11 1.51 12.05
CA LEU A 281 9.25 0.62 12.28
C LEU A 281 10.51 1.46 12.52
N SER A 282 11.40 0.97 13.39
CA SER A 282 12.68 1.64 13.64
C SER A 282 13.45 1.89 12.35
N GLY A 283 14.09 3.06 12.23
CA GLY A 283 14.83 3.48 11.06
C GLY A 283 13.95 3.95 9.90
N PHE A 284 12.69 4.31 10.17
CA PHE A 284 11.80 4.83 9.13
C PHE A 284 12.30 6.17 8.57
N GLU A 285 12.88 7.03 9.40
CA GLU A 285 13.49 8.29 8.99
C GLU A 285 14.60 8.05 7.96
N GLU A 286 15.51 7.12 8.24
CA GLU A 286 16.59 6.72 7.34
C GLU A 286 16.05 6.18 6.00
N ARG A 287 15.01 5.32 6.06
CA ARG A 287 14.38 4.79 4.84
C ARG A 287 13.72 5.88 4.02
N MET A 288 13.00 6.81 4.67
CA MET A 288 12.33 7.91 3.97
C MET A 288 13.33 8.87 3.33
N ALA A 289 14.40 9.24 4.04
CA ALA A 289 15.46 10.09 3.51
C ALA A 289 16.16 9.44 2.31
N ALA A 290 16.50 8.16 2.40
CA ALA A 290 17.12 7.42 1.31
C ALA A 290 16.18 7.28 0.10
N TYR A 291 14.90 7.02 0.34
CA TYR A 291 13.90 6.95 -0.73
C TYR A 291 13.69 8.33 -1.39
N ALA A 292 13.64 9.41 -0.61
CA ALA A 292 13.58 10.76 -1.16
C ALA A 292 14.78 11.05 -2.07
N ALA A 293 16.00 10.79 -1.58
CA ALA A 293 17.23 11.00 -2.35
C ALA A 293 17.27 10.18 -3.66
N ALA A 294 16.67 8.99 -3.67
CA ALA A 294 16.59 8.14 -4.86
C ALA A 294 15.50 8.57 -5.87
N GLN A 295 14.58 9.47 -5.49
CA GLN A 295 13.53 9.93 -6.40
C GLN A 295 14.13 10.72 -7.56
N LYS A 296 13.93 10.23 -8.78
CA LYS A 296 14.37 10.89 -10.01
C LYS A 296 13.40 11.98 -10.49
N ARG A 297 12.31 12.22 -9.76
CA ARG A 297 11.30 13.21 -10.12
C ARG A 297 11.88 14.62 -9.99
N SER A 298 11.73 15.41 -11.03
CA SER A 298 12.33 16.76 -11.11
C SER A 298 11.63 17.81 -10.25
N LYS A 299 10.49 17.51 -9.63
CA LYS A 299 9.74 18.48 -8.79
C LYS A 299 8.91 17.72 -7.76
N THR A 300 8.69 18.36 -6.61
CA THR A 300 7.67 17.95 -5.65
C THR A 300 6.34 17.86 -6.39
N ASP A 301 5.70 16.72 -6.28
CA ASP A 301 4.43 16.49 -6.94
C ASP A 301 3.33 17.30 -6.24
N ASN A 302 2.63 18.16 -6.96
CA ASN A 302 1.49 18.95 -6.45
C ASN A 302 0.28 18.09 -6.05
N ARG A 303 0.44 16.78 -5.82
CA ARG A 303 -0.60 15.87 -5.34
C ARG A 303 -1.13 16.17 -3.95
N LEU A 304 -0.76 17.33 -3.40
CA LEU A 304 -1.47 17.92 -2.26
C LEU A 304 -2.95 18.13 -2.57
N SER A 305 -3.29 18.20 -3.86
CA SER A 305 -4.65 18.39 -4.39
C SER A 305 -5.64 17.29 -4.11
N SER A 306 -5.22 16.07 -3.95
CA SER A 306 -6.16 14.99 -3.62
C SER A 306 -6.81 15.16 -2.25
N CYS A 307 -6.59 16.29 -1.62
CA CYS A 307 -7.06 16.64 -0.30
C CYS A 307 -8.18 17.67 -0.29
N SER A 308 -8.58 18.23 -1.43
CA SER A 308 -9.64 19.23 -1.54
C SER A 308 -11.05 18.65 -1.50
N GLY A 309 -11.20 17.37 -1.34
CA GLY A 309 -12.51 16.74 -1.30
C GLY A 309 -12.97 16.32 0.09
N SER A 310 -14.15 15.72 0.15
CA SER A 310 -14.77 15.14 1.35
C SER A 310 -14.01 13.93 1.92
N SER A 311 -12.87 13.56 1.34
CA SER A 311 -12.12 12.34 1.68
C SER A 311 -10.76 12.66 2.30
N PRO A 312 -10.49 12.20 3.51
CA PRO A 312 -9.28 12.53 4.26
C PRO A 312 -8.10 11.64 3.84
N TYR A 313 -7.56 11.87 2.63
CA TYR A 313 -6.35 11.20 2.16
C TYR A 313 -5.11 12.05 2.42
N ARG A 314 -3.95 11.42 2.68
CA ARG A 314 -2.63 12.05 2.83
C ARG A 314 -2.64 13.23 3.83
N ASN A 315 -2.23 14.42 3.40
CA ASN A 315 -2.16 15.61 4.25
C ASN A 315 -3.49 15.98 4.89
N ALA A 316 -4.62 15.87 4.18
CA ALA A 316 -5.94 16.12 4.76
C ALA A 316 -6.29 15.14 5.88
N PHE A 317 -5.77 13.91 5.85
CA PHE A 317 -5.93 12.96 6.93
C PHE A 317 -5.27 13.46 8.24
N PHE A 318 -4.02 13.96 8.17
CA PHE A 318 -3.33 14.51 9.34
C PHE A 318 -3.96 15.82 9.80
N TYR A 319 -4.32 16.69 8.88
CA TYR A 319 -5.03 17.93 9.19
C TYR A 319 -6.37 17.69 9.86
N ALA A 320 -7.12 16.66 9.44
CA ALA A 320 -8.37 16.27 10.09
C ALA A 320 -8.16 15.77 11.54
N ILE A 321 -7.05 15.08 11.81
CA ILE A 321 -6.68 14.69 13.19
C ILE A 321 -6.41 15.93 14.05
N SER A 322 -5.64 16.88 13.52
CA SER A 322 -5.32 18.14 14.23
C SER A 322 -6.58 18.97 14.52
N THR A 323 -7.44 19.14 13.51
CA THR A 323 -8.69 19.92 13.66
C THR A 323 -9.67 19.24 14.61
N ASP A 324 -9.79 17.91 14.62
CA ASP A 324 -10.61 17.17 15.59
C ASP A 324 -10.07 17.33 17.02
N ALA A 325 -8.76 17.28 17.21
CA ALA A 325 -8.12 17.50 18.50
C ALA A 325 -8.39 18.92 19.03
N LEU A 326 -8.18 19.94 18.19
CA LEU A 326 -8.43 21.35 18.53
C LEU A 326 -9.92 21.61 18.84
N ALA A 327 -10.84 21.00 18.07
CA ALA A 327 -12.29 21.12 18.32
C ALA A 327 -12.72 20.51 19.67
N ARG A 328 -11.93 19.59 20.21
CA ARG A 328 -12.12 18.98 21.55
C ARG A 328 -11.28 19.64 22.64
N GLU A 329 -10.70 20.80 22.36
CA GLU A 329 -9.82 21.53 23.28
C GLU A 329 -8.55 20.78 23.69
N PHE A 330 -8.09 19.81 22.86
CA PHE A 330 -6.79 19.16 23.03
C PHE A 330 -5.71 19.91 22.25
N PRO A 331 -4.44 19.83 22.68
CA PRO A 331 -3.33 20.35 21.90
C PRO A 331 -3.27 19.71 20.51
N ASP A 332 -2.86 20.50 19.51
CA ASP A 332 -2.58 19.98 18.18
C ASP A 332 -1.51 18.86 18.25
N PRO A 333 -1.79 17.66 17.76
CA PRO A 333 -0.80 16.57 17.77
C PRO A 333 0.34 16.78 16.75
N SER A 334 0.16 17.61 15.72
CA SER A 334 1.14 17.89 14.67
C SER A 334 1.11 19.36 14.22
N PRO A 335 1.52 20.30 15.12
CA PRO A 335 1.41 21.74 14.86
C PRO A 335 2.22 22.20 13.65
N THR A 336 3.42 21.69 13.43
CA THR A 336 4.24 22.03 12.26
C THR A 336 3.54 21.62 10.97
N HIS A 337 2.95 20.42 10.92
CA HIS A 337 2.18 19.96 9.76
C HIS A 337 0.96 20.87 9.51
N THR A 338 0.23 21.24 10.57
CA THR A 338 -0.95 22.11 10.49
C THR A 338 -0.56 23.50 9.93
N GLU A 339 0.51 24.11 10.45
CA GLU A 339 1.02 25.39 9.98
C GLU A 339 1.40 25.34 8.48
N TYR A 340 2.14 24.33 8.07
CA TYR A 340 2.56 24.15 6.67
C TYR A 340 1.36 23.90 5.74
N TRP A 341 0.40 23.12 6.20
CA TRP A 341 -0.82 22.86 5.46
C TRP A 341 -1.66 24.11 5.25
N GLU A 342 -1.86 24.91 6.30
CA GLU A 342 -2.60 26.17 6.23
C GLU A 342 -1.87 27.20 5.34
N PHE A 343 -0.57 27.34 5.51
CA PHE A 343 0.25 28.17 4.63
C PHE A 343 0.13 27.77 3.16
N ALA A 344 0.22 26.48 2.85
CA ALA A 344 0.12 25.97 1.50
C ALA A 344 -1.27 26.26 0.89
N ARG A 345 -2.34 26.11 1.69
CA ARG A 345 -3.70 26.43 1.29
C ARG A 345 -3.89 27.92 1.00
N GLU A 346 -3.44 28.80 1.91
CA GLU A 346 -3.57 30.25 1.77
C GLU A 346 -2.80 30.80 0.57
N ASN A 347 -1.71 30.17 0.19
CA ASN A 347 -0.86 30.57 -0.92
C ASN A 347 -1.19 29.86 -2.24
N GLY A 348 -2.26 29.07 -2.30
CA GLY A 348 -2.68 28.36 -3.52
C GLY A 348 -1.64 27.34 -4.01
N LEU A 349 -0.86 26.77 -3.08
CA LEU A 349 0.13 25.73 -3.39
C LEU A 349 -0.53 24.33 -3.45
N LEU A 350 -1.73 24.22 -2.91
CA LEU A 350 -2.56 23.01 -3.02
C LEU A 350 -3.31 23.13 -4.34
N ALA A 351 -3.25 22.10 -5.17
CA ALA A 351 -4.10 22.07 -6.35
C ALA A 351 -5.57 21.84 -5.92
N ASP A 352 -6.50 22.48 -6.58
CA ASP A 352 -7.95 22.38 -6.37
C ASP A 352 -8.51 21.00 -6.75
#